data_7385510c3fd21eeb1509fdd4ffcc3838
#
_entry.id   7385510c3fd21eeb1509fdd4ffcc3838
#
_cell.length_a   1.000
_cell.length_b   1.000
_cell.length_c   1.000
_cell.angle_alpha   90.00
_cell.angle_beta   90.00
_cell.angle_gamma   90.00
#
_symmetry.space_group_name_H-M   'P 1'
#
loop_
_entity.id
_entity.type
_entity.pdbx_description
1 polymer ?
#
loop_
_entity_poly.entity_id
_entity_poly.type
_entity_poly.pdbx_seq_one_letter_code
_entity_poly.pdbx_strand_id
1 'polypeptide(L)'
;MLRRAAPASVLLLAGCATPLPERAMHCGEARAPAFAAPDRERITTTLSVLTYNIEGLGWPARSGRAASLHKIGERLAAMRQAGRAPDIILFQEMFSGAAKQAVAAAGYPAVVTGPRRTTRAQGATRDALPGRSNIRRGEIGLHLTGSGLAIASRYPIRMVGMHAYGRRSCAGIDCLANKGVMLARIAIPGVPTPIDIYDTHMNSRGASRAPAPRHLAAHDRQSLEASAFVDRSHDDAYPLIFGGDFNMRHSEERWENFSRYQSLNLVHRVCADSASGCDVRLSWDGDEPWMDTQDLQFYWPGDAVSVRPLRVEAMFDGGESGPELSDHDGFLVTYELSWPRRIGMGGAC
;
A
#
# COMPACT_ATOMS: atom_id res chain seq x y z
N MET A 1 5.47 -61.54 10.64
CA MET A 1 5.09 -60.80 9.45
C MET A 1 5.23 -59.30 9.72
N LEU A 2 6.39 -58.73 9.40
CA LEU A 2 6.65 -57.30 9.55
C LEU A 2 6.18 -56.54 8.27
N ARG A 3 5.18 -55.71 8.42
CA ARG A 3 4.79 -54.77 7.36
C ARG A 3 5.76 -53.58 7.35
N ARG A 4 6.54 -53.45 6.31
CA ARG A 4 7.34 -52.26 6.01
C ARG A 4 6.43 -51.13 5.55
N ALA A 5 6.39 -50.03 6.28
CA ALA A 5 5.77 -48.79 5.85
C ALA A 5 6.76 -48.06 4.92
N ALA A 6 6.33 -47.75 3.70
CA ALA A 6 7.08 -46.96 2.76
C ALA A 6 6.96 -45.46 3.15
N PRO A 7 8.04 -44.67 3.07
CA PRO A 7 7.96 -43.25 3.30
C PRO A 7 7.26 -42.58 2.13
N ALA A 8 6.17 -41.87 2.38
CA ALA A 8 5.54 -40.99 1.41
C ALA A 8 6.45 -39.76 1.19
N SER A 9 7.14 -39.74 0.06
CA SER A 9 7.87 -38.56 -0.41
C SER A 9 6.87 -37.48 -0.78
N VAL A 10 6.71 -36.46 0.06
CA VAL A 10 5.99 -35.24 -0.27
C VAL A 10 6.89 -34.44 -1.21
N LEU A 11 6.64 -34.50 -2.52
CA LEU A 11 7.19 -33.58 -3.48
C LEU A 11 6.60 -32.20 -3.22
N LEU A 12 7.33 -31.32 -2.56
CA LEU A 12 7.09 -29.89 -2.54
C LEU A 12 7.36 -29.35 -3.94
N LEU A 13 6.33 -29.30 -4.77
CA LEU A 13 6.33 -28.49 -5.98
C LEU A 13 6.35 -27.00 -5.53
N ALA A 14 7.56 -26.49 -5.30
CA ALA A 14 7.80 -25.06 -5.25
C ALA A 14 7.52 -24.52 -6.66
N GLY A 15 6.28 -24.14 -6.93
CA GLY A 15 5.94 -23.37 -8.12
C GLY A 15 6.83 -22.14 -8.13
N CYS A 16 7.73 -22.03 -9.11
CA CYS A 16 8.50 -20.82 -9.36
C CYS A 16 7.51 -19.73 -9.75
N ALA A 17 7.00 -19.00 -8.75
CA ALA A 17 6.18 -17.82 -9.01
C ALA A 17 7.07 -16.82 -9.75
N THR A 18 6.78 -16.60 -11.03
CA THR A 18 7.46 -15.60 -11.83
C THR A 18 7.42 -14.27 -11.10
N PRO A 19 8.54 -13.57 -10.91
CA PRO A 19 8.51 -12.24 -10.30
C PRO A 19 7.67 -11.31 -11.18
N LEU A 20 6.95 -10.36 -10.55
CA LEU A 20 6.32 -9.28 -11.29
C LEU A 20 7.44 -8.51 -12.02
N PRO A 21 7.38 -8.31 -13.33
CA PRO A 21 8.36 -7.50 -14.02
C PRO A 21 8.22 -6.05 -13.55
N GLU A 22 9.25 -5.52 -12.91
CA GLU A 22 9.36 -4.09 -12.64
C GLU A 22 9.42 -3.34 -13.97
N ARG A 23 8.71 -2.22 -14.05
CA ARG A 23 8.66 -1.38 -15.25
C ARG A 23 9.17 0.00 -14.89
N ALA A 24 10.07 0.52 -15.71
CA ALA A 24 10.56 1.89 -15.62
C ALA A 24 9.97 2.71 -16.77
N MET A 25 9.62 3.95 -16.47
CA MET A 25 9.14 4.95 -17.41
C MET A 25 10.08 6.16 -17.37
N HIS A 26 10.41 6.71 -18.53
CA HIS A 26 11.18 7.94 -18.62
C HIS A 26 10.28 9.17 -18.66
N CYS A 27 10.81 10.30 -18.21
CA CYS A 27 10.06 11.57 -18.16
C CYS A 27 9.49 11.99 -19.51
N GLY A 28 10.21 11.80 -20.60
CA GLY A 28 9.76 12.16 -21.95
C GLY A 28 8.56 11.33 -22.46
N GLU A 29 8.24 10.21 -21.81
CA GLU A 29 7.12 9.34 -22.14
C GLU A 29 5.87 9.71 -21.35
N ALA A 30 6.03 10.47 -20.26
CA ALA A 30 4.93 10.82 -19.36
C ALA A 30 4.11 11.99 -19.91
N ARG A 31 2.79 11.80 -19.89
CA ARG A 31 1.86 12.88 -20.24
C ARG A 31 1.61 13.76 -19.02
N ALA A 32 1.76 15.08 -19.16
CA ALA A 32 1.42 16.02 -18.11
C ALA A 32 -0.08 15.95 -17.76
N PRO A 33 -0.46 16.12 -16.48
CA PRO A 33 -1.85 16.28 -16.09
C PRO A 33 -2.41 17.62 -16.58
N ALA A 34 -3.73 17.80 -16.48
CA ALA A 34 -4.34 19.10 -16.69
C ALA A 34 -3.97 20.04 -15.53
N PHE A 35 -3.61 21.28 -15.88
CA PHE A 35 -3.33 22.33 -14.90
C PHE A 35 -4.44 23.36 -14.89
N ALA A 36 -4.76 23.87 -13.71
CA ALA A 36 -5.68 24.99 -13.52
C ALA A 36 -4.93 26.13 -12.81
N ALA A 37 -5.44 27.35 -13.01
CA ALA A 37 -4.99 28.54 -12.31
C ALA A 37 -6.22 29.19 -11.67
N PRO A 38 -6.63 28.72 -10.47
CA PRO A 38 -7.86 29.20 -9.82
C PRO A 38 -7.80 30.70 -9.50
N ASP A 39 -6.60 31.22 -9.39
CA ASP A 39 -6.31 32.64 -9.20
C ASP A 39 -5.04 33.07 -9.97
N ARG A 40 -4.60 34.31 -9.80
CA ARG A 40 -3.38 34.82 -10.43
C ARG A 40 -2.08 34.36 -9.74
N GLU A 41 -2.18 33.79 -8.55
CA GLU A 41 -1.03 33.50 -7.68
C GLU A 41 -0.66 32.01 -7.65
N ARG A 42 -1.59 31.12 -7.94
CA ARG A 42 -1.40 29.66 -7.80
C ARG A 42 -1.64 28.89 -9.10
N ILE A 43 -0.95 27.76 -9.20
CA ILE A 43 -1.20 26.72 -10.20
C ILE A 43 -1.63 25.48 -9.41
N THR A 44 -2.61 24.76 -9.94
CA THR A 44 -3.12 23.52 -9.34
C THR A 44 -3.22 22.39 -10.36
N THR A 45 -3.14 21.17 -9.87
CA THR A 45 -3.49 19.95 -10.62
C THR A 45 -4.04 18.92 -9.66
N THR A 46 -4.58 17.83 -10.18
CA THR A 46 -5.08 16.72 -9.35
C THR A 46 -4.19 15.50 -9.49
N LEU A 47 -4.16 14.70 -8.41
CA LEU A 47 -3.49 13.41 -8.35
C LEU A 47 -4.42 12.42 -7.65
N SER A 48 -4.72 11.29 -8.29
CA SER A 48 -5.54 10.24 -7.69
C SER A 48 -4.69 9.05 -7.25
N VAL A 49 -4.84 8.64 -5.99
CA VAL A 49 -4.11 7.53 -5.38
C VAL A 49 -5.09 6.52 -4.82
N LEU A 50 -5.01 5.28 -5.29
CA LEU A 50 -5.78 4.14 -4.81
C LEU A 50 -4.92 3.28 -3.87
N THR A 51 -5.39 3.00 -2.67
CA THR A 51 -4.87 1.94 -1.80
C THR A 51 -5.78 0.73 -1.90
N TYR A 52 -5.22 -0.46 -2.18
CA TYR A 52 -6.03 -1.65 -2.39
C TYR A 52 -5.30 -2.94 -1.99
N ASN A 53 -5.75 -3.56 -0.91
CA ASN A 53 -5.39 -4.93 -0.58
C ASN A 53 -6.22 -5.87 -1.48
N ILE A 54 -5.55 -6.60 -2.37
CA ILE A 54 -6.21 -7.43 -3.40
C ILE A 54 -6.49 -8.88 -2.95
N GLU A 55 -6.28 -9.21 -1.68
CA GLU A 55 -6.42 -10.57 -1.13
C GLU A 55 -5.73 -11.62 -2.02
N GLY A 56 -4.46 -11.36 -2.34
CA GLY A 56 -3.71 -12.12 -3.33
C GLY A 56 -3.00 -13.35 -2.81
N LEU A 57 -3.41 -13.89 -1.65
CA LEU A 57 -2.94 -15.16 -1.13
C LEU A 57 -3.35 -16.32 -2.06
N GLY A 58 -2.46 -17.30 -2.22
CA GLY A 58 -2.72 -18.51 -2.99
C GLY A 58 -2.86 -19.75 -2.09
N TRP A 59 -3.17 -20.89 -2.74
CA TRP A 59 -3.18 -22.17 -2.05
C TRP A 59 -1.81 -22.46 -1.39
N PRO A 60 -1.73 -23.04 -0.17
CA PRO A 60 -2.82 -23.56 0.66
C PRO A 60 -3.48 -22.52 1.59
N ALA A 61 -3.01 -21.26 1.63
CA ALA A 61 -3.53 -20.24 2.54
C ALA A 61 -4.95 -19.78 2.16
N ARG A 62 -5.19 -19.61 0.87
CA ARG A 62 -6.49 -19.26 0.26
C ARG A 62 -6.70 -20.04 -1.03
N SER A 63 -7.94 -20.36 -1.37
CA SER A 63 -8.35 -21.00 -2.62
C SER A 63 -9.39 -20.14 -3.34
N GLY A 64 -9.52 -20.32 -4.65
CA GLY A 64 -10.55 -19.66 -5.46
C GLY A 64 -10.30 -18.19 -5.82
N ARG A 65 -9.19 -17.57 -5.38
CA ARG A 65 -8.90 -16.15 -5.61
C ARG A 65 -8.56 -15.78 -7.04
N ALA A 66 -8.08 -16.74 -7.84
CA ALA A 66 -7.57 -16.45 -9.20
C ALA A 66 -8.59 -15.73 -10.10
N ALA A 67 -9.88 -16.09 -10.02
CA ALA A 67 -10.92 -15.47 -10.83
C ALA A 67 -11.17 -14.00 -10.43
N SER A 68 -11.23 -13.71 -9.11
CA SER A 68 -11.39 -12.33 -8.62
C SER A 68 -10.17 -11.48 -8.96
N LEU A 69 -8.96 -12.01 -8.78
CA LEU A 69 -7.72 -11.33 -9.15
C LEU A 69 -7.64 -11.02 -10.64
N HIS A 70 -8.08 -11.94 -11.50
CA HIS A 70 -8.17 -11.69 -12.95
C HIS A 70 -9.11 -10.52 -13.24
N LYS A 71 -10.30 -10.52 -12.64
CA LYS A 71 -11.28 -9.43 -12.77
C LYS A 71 -10.75 -8.08 -12.26
N ILE A 72 -9.97 -8.05 -11.16
CA ILE A 72 -9.30 -6.83 -10.69
C ILE A 72 -8.41 -6.26 -11.81
N GLY A 73 -7.54 -7.10 -12.40
CA GLY A 73 -6.65 -6.69 -13.47
C GLY A 73 -7.41 -6.17 -14.71
N GLU A 74 -8.46 -6.89 -15.15
CA GLU A 74 -9.30 -6.49 -16.28
C GLU A 74 -10.00 -5.16 -16.04
N ARG A 75 -10.58 -4.95 -14.85
CA ARG A 75 -11.25 -3.70 -14.50
C ARG A 75 -10.31 -2.52 -14.47
N LEU A 76 -9.15 -2.66 -13.84
CA LEU A 76 -8.14 -1.60 -13.82
C LEU A 76 -7.65 -1.27 -15.24
N ALA A 77 -7.47 -2.28 -16.10
CA ALA A 77 -7.12 -2.08 -17.49
C ALA A 77 -8.23 -1.34 -18.27
N ALA A 78 -9.50 -1.73 -18.07
CA ALA A 78 -10.65 -1.06 -18.70
C ALA A 78 -10.80 0.39 -18.23
N MET A 79 -10.61 0.66 -16.94
CA MET A 79 -10.60 2.02 -16.41
C MET A 79 -9.48 2.86 -17.03
N ARG A 80 -8.29 2.29 -17.22
CA ARG A 80 -7.16 2.96 -17.86
C ARG A 80 -7.46 3.28 -19.32
N GLN A 81 -8.03 2.35 -20.07
CA GLN A 81 -8.46 2.58 -21.46
C GLN A 81 -9.51 3.68 -21.56
N ALA A 82 -10.40 3.78 -20.57
CA ALA A 82 -11.44 4.84 -20.47
C ALA A 82 -10.91 6.16 -19.90
N GLY A 83 -9.61 6.27 -19.56
CA GLY A 83 -9.01 7.47 -18.96
C GLY A 83 -9.49 7.78 -17.53
N ARG A 84 -10.02 6.78 -16.82
CA ARG A 84 -10.59 6.90 -15.46
C ARG A 84 -9.81 6.15 -14.40
N ALA A 85 -8.70 5.51 -14.75
CA ALA A 85 -7.88 4.79 -13.78
C ALA A 85 -7.20 5.77 -12.82
N PRO A 86 -6.99 5.37 -11.56
CA PRO A 86 -6.14 6.10 -10.64
C PRO A 86 -4.77 6.43 -11.24
N ASP A 87 -4.17 7.55 -10.85
CA ASP A 87 -2.83 7.92 -11.29
C ASP A 87 -1.77 7.00 -10.68
N ILE A 88 -1.99 6.61 -9.43
CA ILE A 88 -1.11 5.72 -8.65
C ILE A 88 -1.97 4.69 -7.94
N ILE A 89 -1.48 3.44 -7.89
CA ILE A 89 -2.10 2.37 -7.10
C ILE A 89 -1.05 1.78 -6.14
N LEU A 90 -1.44 1.68 -4.88
CA LEU A 90 -0.71 1.01 -3.80
C LEU A 90 -1.37 -0.35 -3.59
N PHE A 91 -0.67 -1.43 -3.95
CA PHE A 91 -1.18 -2.79 -3.83
C PHE A 91 -0.59 -3.49 -2.61
N GLN A 92 -1.45 -4.15 -1.83
CA GLN A 92 -1.05 -5.05 -0.78
C GLN A 92 -1.48 -6.49 -1.13
N GLU A 93 -0.87 -7.46 -0.47
CA GLU A 93 -1.09 -8.90 -0.64
C GLU A 93 -0.80 -9.46 -2.05
N MET A 94 0.05 -8.84 -2.84
CA MET A 94 0.48 -9.38 -4.13
C MET A 94 1.39 -10.62 -3.96
N PHE A 95 0.90 -11.69 -3.31
CA PHE A 95 1.72 -12.86 -2.97
C PHE A 95 1.73 -13.94 -4.06
N SER A 96 0.58 -14.25 -4.66
CA SER A 96 0.44 -15.33 -5.64
C SER A 96 0.81 -14.93 -7.08
N GLY A 97 0.99 -15.91 -7.95
CA GLY A 97 1.17 -15.68 -9.39
C GLY A 97 -0.04 -14.97 -10.01
N ALA A 98 -1.26 -15.33 -9.61
CA ALA A 98 -2.48 -14.67 -10.08
C ALA A 98 -2.55 -13.20 -9.66
N ALA A 99 -2.14 -12.87 -8.42
CA ALA A 99 -2.08 -11.50 -7.95
C ALA A 99 -1.06 -10.66 -8.75
N LYS A 100 0.11 -11.22 -9.04
CA LYS A 100 1.11 -10.57 -9.90
C LYS A 100 0.60 -10.35 -11.32
N GLN A 101 -0.16 -11.31 -11.87
CA GLN A 101 -0.80 -11.15 -13.17
C GLN A 101 -1.85 -10.05 -13.16
N ALA A 102 -2.65 -9.91 -12.09
CA ALA A 102 -3.62 -8.84 -11.92
C ALA A 102 -2.94 -7.45 -11.96
N VAL A 103 -1.86 -7.27 -11.19
CA VAL A 103 -1.07 -6.02 -11.19
C VAL A 103 -0.45 -5.75 -12.57
N ALA A 104 0.09 -6.78 -13.22
CA ALA A 104 0.65 -6.65 -14.58
C ALA A 104 -0.41 -6.27 -15.62
N ALA A 105 -1.62 -6.88 -15.54
CA ALA A 105 -2.74 -6.64 -16.43
C ALA A 105 -3.32 -5.22 -16.30
N ALA A 106 -3.23 -4.59 -15.12
CA ALA A 106 -3.60 -3.19 -14.93
C ALA A 106 -2.84 -2.25 -15.89
N GLY A 107 -1.66 -2.67 -16.39
CA GLY A 107 -0.98 -2.06 -17.53
C GLY A 107 -0.31 -0.72 -17.25
N TYR A 108 0.03 -0.41 -16.01
CA TYR A 108 0.73 0.81 -15.65
C TYR A 108 2.15 0.85 -16.23
N PRO A 109 2.61 2.02 -16.73
CA PRO A 109 3.92 2.14 -17.37
C PRO A 109 5.10 2.08 -16.38
N ALA A 110 4.90 2.47 -15.11
CA ALA A 110 5.88 2.33 -14.05
C ALA A 110 5.33 1.44 -12.95
N VAL A 111 6.08 0.39 -12.57
CA VAL A 111 5.71 -0.55 -11.51
C VAL A 111 6.96 -0.95 -10.76
N VAL A 112 6.91 -0.83 -9.43
CA VAL A 112 7.96 -1.26 -8.50
C VAL A 112 7.38 -2.13 -7.41
N THR A 113 8.22 -3.00 -6.84
CA THR A 113 7.81 -3.95 -5.81
C THR A 113 8.54 -3.68 -4.49
N GLY A 114 7.89 -4.00 -3.38
CA GLY A 114 8.43 -3.84 -2.03
C GLY A 114 9.46 -4.92 -1.66
N PRO A 115 9.79 -5.02 -0.36
CA PRO A 115 10.80 -5.95 0.14
C PRO A 115 10.61 -7.38 -0.36
N ARG A 116 11.68 -7.95 -0.90
CA ARG A 116 11.72 -9.34 -1.35
C ARG A 116 11.86 -10.27 -0.14
N ARG A 117 11.59 -11.57 -0.33
CA ARG A 117 11.75 -12.59 0.72
C ARG A 117 13.10 -12.54 1.44
N THR A 118 14.15 -12.19 0.72
CA THR A 118 15.54 -12.15 1.21
C THR A 118 16.01 -10.77 1.65
N THR A 119 15.19 -9.73 1.50
CA THR A 119 15.52 -8.38 1.97
C THR A 119 15.70 -8.40 3.49
N ARG A 120 16.82 -7.89 3.98
CA ARG A 120 17.13 -7.86 5.41
C ARG A 120 16.65 -6.54 6.02
N ALA A 121 16.03 -6.63 7.19
CA ALA A 121 15.72 -5.45 7.99
C ALA A 121 17.02 -4.77 8.46
N GLN A 122 17.03 -3.46 8.46
CA GLN A 122 18.13 -2.64 8.97
C GLN A 122 17.69 -2.00 10.29
N GLY A 123 18.54 -2.04 11.31
CA GLY A 123 18.28 -1.38 12.58
C GLY A 123 17.11 -1.96 13.41
N ALA A 124 16.62 -3.15 13.08
CA ALA A 124 15.51 -3.77 13.79
C ALA A 124 15.85 -4.10 15.24
N THR A 125 14.87 -3.95 16.13
CA THR A 125 15.01 -4.34 17.53
C THR A 125 15.34 -5.83 17.70
N ARG A 126 16.15 -6.14 18.72
CA ARG A 126 16.50 -7.51 19.10
C ARG A 126 15.62 -8.08 20.20
N ASP A 127 14.79 -7.27 20.82
CA ASP A 127 13.94 -7.68 21.93
C ASP A 127 12.89 -8.69 21.49
N ALA A 128 12.55 -9.63 22.36
CA ALA A 128 11.50 -10.59 22.12
C ALA A 128 10.13 -9.92 22.22
N LEU A 129 9.16 -10.37 21.41
CA LEU A 129 7.75 -10.01 21.60
C LEU A 129 7.21 -10.66 22.87
N PRO A 130 6.17 -10.11 23.51
CA PRO A 130 5.52 -10.70 24.67
C PRO A 130 5.11 -12.15 24.42
N GLY A 131 5.30 -13.01 25.43
CA GLY A 131 4.97 -14.42 25.36
C GLY A 131 5.92 -15.26 24.48
N ARG A 132 5.60 -16.54 24.32
CA ARG A 132 6.41 -17.49 23.54
C ARG A 132 6.08 -17.40 22.06
N SER A 133 7.11 -17.50 21.20
CA SER A 133 6.92 -17.70 19.77
C SER A 133 6.24 -19.04 19.47
N ASN A 134 5.46 -19.11 18.40
CA ASN A 134 4.75 -20.33 18.02
C ASN A 134 5.06 -20.69 16.56
N ILE A 135 5.95 -21.68 16.40
CA ILE A 135 6.34 -22.17 15.07
C ILE A 135 5.18 -22.77 14.28
N ARG A 136 4.18 -23.37 14.96
CA ARG A 136 2.97 -23.90 14.30
C ARG A 136 2.05 -22.80 13.77
N ARG A 137 2.25 -21.57 14.22
CA ARG A 137 1.52 -20.37 13.76
C ARG A 137 2.39 -19.47 12.87
N GLY A 138 3.43 -20.02 12.23
CA GLY A 138 4.22 -19.30 11.23
C GLY A 138 5.47 -18.58 11.76
N GLU A 139 5.69 -18.53 13.07
CA GLU A 139 6.88 -17.88 13.65
C GLU A 139 8.12 -18.80 13.59
N ILE A 140 8.44 -19.23 12.36
CA ILE A 140 9.53 -20.19 12.09
C ILE A 140 10.90 -19.50 11.91
N GLY A 141 10.94 -18.16 11.99
CA GLY A 141 12.16 -17.37 11.79
C GLY A 141 12.61 -17.25 10.33
N LEU A 142 11.79 -17.68 9.38
CA LEU A 142 12.03 -17.60 7.94
C LEU A 142 10.80 -17.05 7.22
N HIS A 143 11.02 -16.16 6.26
CA HIS A 143 9.95 -15.69 5.37
C HIS A 143 9.83 -16.64 4.18
N LEU A 144 8.60 -17.00 3.82
CA LEU A 144 8.29 -17.80 2.64
C LEU A 144 8.06 -16.94 1.40
N THR A 145 7.56 -15.70 1.60
CA THR A 145 7.28 -14.74 0.53
C THR A 145 7.94 -13.38 0.81
N GLY A 146 7.92 -12.49 -0.18
CA GLY A 146 8.22 -11.06 -0.01
C GLY A 146 7.08 -10.33 0.72
N SER A 147 7.13 -9.00 0.69
CA SER A 147 6.16 -8.13 1.38
C SER A 147 4.76 -8.19 0.79
N GLY A 148 4.61 -8.54 -0.47
CA GLY A 148 3.35 -8.45 -1.19
C GLY A 148 2.98 -7.03 -1.62
N LEU A 149 3.88 -6.04 -1.46
CA LEU A 149 3.65 -4.66 -1.85
C LEU A 149 4.04 -4.41 -3.30
N ALA A 150 3.28 -3.54 -3.98
CA ALA A 150 3.67 -2.97 -5.26
C ALA A 150 3.07 -1.56 -5.43
N ILE A 151 3.84 -0.65 -5.98
CA ILE A 151 3.36 0.67 -6.42
C ILE A 151 3.36 0.70 -7.93
N ALA A 152 2.17 0.96 -8.52
CA ALA A 152 1.98 1.17 -9.94
C ALA A 152 1.65 2.64 -10.19
N SER A 153 2.33 3.27 -11.16
CA SER A 153 2.20 4.69 -11.44
C SER A 153 2.07 4.95 -12.94
N ARG A 154 1.25 5.92 -13.31
CA ARG A 154 1.23 6.47 -14.68
C ARG A 154 2.37 7.48 -14.93
N TYR A 155 3.09 7.84 -13.86
CA TYR A 155 4.21 8.80 -13.90
C TYR A 155 5.53 8.12 -13.58
N PRO A 156 6.66 8.69 -14.02
CA PRO A 156 7.99 8.16 -13.75
C PRO A 156 8.30 8.06 -12.26
N ILE A 157 8.85 6.92 -11.85
CA ILE A 157 9.39 6.68 -10.51
C ILE A 157 10.89 6.97 -10.57
N ARG A 158 11.35 8.00 -9.86
CA ARG A 158 12.73 8.50 -9.87
C ARG A 158 13.63 7.80 -8.86
N MET A 159 13.05 7.37 -7.76
CA MET A 159 13.76 6.69 -6.68
C MET A 159 12.82 5.67 -6.02
N VAL A 160 13.38 4.55 -5.62
CA VAL A 160 12.71 3.52 -4.83
C VAL A 160 13.50 3.29 -3.56
N GLY A 161 12.85 3.41 -2.42
CA GLY A 161 13.34 3.03 -1.11
C GLY A 161 12.51 1.89 -0.53
N MET A 162 13.07 1.07 0.35
CA MET A 162 12.31 0.04 1.04
C MET A 162 12.95 -0.34 2.36
N HIS A 163 12.12 -0.71 3.32
CA HIS A 163 12.53 -1.24 4.61
C HIS A 163 11.69 -2.47 4.93
N ALA A 164 12.34 -3.64 5.05
CA ALA A 164 11.69 -4.83 5.56
C ALA A 164 11.58 -4.73 7.09
N TYR A 165 10.41 -5.04 7.64
CA TYR A 165 10.25 -5.06 9.09
C TYR A 165 11.13 -6.13 9.75
N GLY A 166 11.54 -5.85 10.99
CA GLY A 166 12.39 -6.74 11.74
C GLY A 166 11.78 -8.12 11.93
N ARG A 167 12.62 -9.16 11.93
CA ARG A 167 12.18 -10.55 12.17
C ARG A 167 11.43 -10.74 13.49
N ARG A 168 11.65 -9.84 14.45
CA ARG A 168 10.97 -9.81 15.76
C ARG A 168 9.87 -8.75 15.82
N SER A 169 9.53 -8.16 14.68
CA SER A 169 8.44 -7.20 14.52
C SER A 169 7.25 -7.84 13.79
N CYS A 170 7.13 -9.15 13.82
CA CYS A 170 5.96 -9.87 13.28
C CYS A 170 5.44 -10.89 14.30
N ALA A 171 4.16 -11.21 14.22
CA ALA A 171 3.50 -12.20 15.07
C ALA A 171 2.60 -13.12 14.25
N GLY A 172 2.60 -14.41 14.60
CA GLY A 172 1.76 -15.40 13.97
C GLY A 172 2.12 -15.66 12.51
N ILE A 173 1.11 -15.99 11.69
CA ILE A 173 1.31 -16.35 10.28
C ILE A 173 1.82 -15.19 9.43
N ASP A 174 1.67 -13.95 9.86
CA ASP A 174 2.25 -12.79 9.19
C ASP A 174 3.78 -12.85 9.08
N CYS A 175 4.45 -13.59 10.00
CA CYS A 175 5.87 -13.82 9.91
C CYS A 175 6.32 -14.67 8.71
N LEU A 176 5.40 -15.28 8.00
CA LEU A 176 5.72 -16.01 6.76
C LEU A 176 5.94 -15.06 5.56
N ALA A 177 5.44 -13.83 5.63
CA ALA A 177 5.71 -12.77 4.67
C ALA A 177 6.78 -11.81 5.22
N ASN A 178 7.67 -11.34 4.35
CA ASN A 178 8.66 -10.32 4.69
C ASN A 178 8.04 -8.93 4.55
N LYS A 179 7.01 -8.65 5.37
CA LYS A 179 6.29 -7.37 5.37
C LYS A 179 7.24 -6.19 5.57
N GLY A 180 6.82 -4.99 5.21
CA GLY A 180 7.65 -3.80 5.30
C GLY A 180 6.94 -2.56 4.80
N VAL A 181 7.71 -1.53 4.59
CA VAL A 181 7.31 -0.27 3.98
C VAL A 181 8.18 0.02 2.76
N MET A 182 7.61 0.65 1.73
CA MET A 182 8.34 1.08 0.55
C MET A 182 8.03 2.54 0.21
N LEU A 183 8.97 3.18 -0.47
CA LEU A 183 8.87 4.53 -1.02
C LEU A 183 9.02 4.46 -2.54
N ALA A 184 8.16 5.17 -3.26
CA ALA A 184 8.36 5.56 -4.64
C ALA A 184 8.35 7.08 -4.73
N ARG A 185 9.46 7.71 -5.10
CA ARG A 185 9.54 9.15 -5.39
C ARG A 185 9.12 9.36 -6.83
N ILE A 186 7.98 9.99 -7.03
CA ILE A 186 7.30 10.09 -8.33
C ILE A 186 7.43 11.50 -8.88
N ALA A 187 7.86 11.60 -10.14
CA ALA A 187 7.93 12.86 -10.87
C ALA A 187 6.71 13.04 -11.75
N ILE A 188 5.94 14.09 -11.52
CA ILE A 188 4.78 14.44 -12.35
C ILE A 188 5.19 15.58 -13.29
N PRO A 189 5.07 15.40 -14.63
CA PRO A 189 5.45 16.45 -15.58
C PRO A 189 4.72 17.76 -15.30
N GLY A 190 5.49 18.85 -15.18
CA GLY A 190 4.96 20.18 -14.89
C GLY A 190 4.77 20.53 -13.41
N VAL A 191 4.85 19.54 -12.50
CA VAL A 191 4.88 19.81 -11.06
C VAL A 191 6.32 20.12 -10.64
N PRO A 192 6.56 21.17 -9.81
CA PRO A 192 7.92 21.65 -9.51
C PRO A 192 8.81 20.66 -8.77
N THR A 193 8.21 19.86 -7.88
CA THR A 193 8.93 18.86 -7.06
C THR A 193 8.36 17.46 -7.27
N PRO A 194 9.16 16.41 -7.04
CA PRO A 194 8.62 15.06 -6.91
C PRO A 194 7.65 14.96 -5.73
N ILE A 195 6.93 13.84 -5.67
CA ILE A 195 6.05 13.47 -4.56
C ILE A 195 6.57 12.16 -3.98
N ASP A 196 6.67 12.08 -2.67
CA ASP A 196 7.01 10.85 -1.96
C ASP A 196 5.74 10.05 -1.67
N ILE A 197 5.66 8.87 -2.28
CA ILE A 197 4.55 7.93 -2.12
C ILE A 197 5.04 6.71 -1.36
N TYR A 198 4.48 6.50 -0.16
CA TYR A 198 4.77 5.34 0.68
C TYR A 198 3.63 4.33 0.64
N ASP A 199 3.99 3.05 0.73
CA ASP A 199 3.05 1.92 0.83
C ASP A 199 3.51 0.95 1.91
N THR A 200 2.58 0.44 2.71
CA THR A 200 2.84 -0.56 3.75
C THR A 200 1.73 -1.59 3.85
N HIS A 201 2.06 -2.73 4.46
CA HIS A 201 1.11 -3.69 4.99
C HIS A 201 1.60 -4.17 6.35
N MET A 202 0.89 -3.77 7.42
CA MET A 202 1.28 -4.05 8.80
C MET A 202 0.74 -5.39 9.31
N ASN A 203 1.20 -5.82 10.49
CA ASN A 203 0.79 -7.09 11.11
C ASN A 203 -0.70 -7.12 11.40
N SER A 204 -1.39 -8.12 10.87
CA SER A 204 -2.82 -8.29 11.07
C SER A 204 -3.16 -8.63 12.52
N ARG A 205 -4.42 -8.39 12.90
CA ARG A 205 -4.96 -8.72 14.23
C ARG A 205 -5.41 -10.18 14.28
N GLY A 206 -6.60 -10.45 13.79
CA GLY A 206 -7.19 -11.78 13.79
C GLY A 206 -6.55 -12.77 12.83
N ALA A 207 -6.25 -12.31 11.61
CA ALA A 207 -5.65 -13.13 10.56
C ALA A 207 -4.26 -13.67 10.95
N SER A 208 -3.48 -12.95 11.77
CA SER A 208 -2.19 -13.42 12.26
C SER A 208 -2.29 -14.68 13.12
N ARG A 209 -3.44 -14.95 13.74
CA ARG A 209 -3.66 -16.02 14.72
C ARG A 209 -2.73 -15.96 15.94
N ALA A 210 -2.07 -14.83 16.16
CA ALA A 210 -1.25 -14.61 17.34
C ALA A 210 -2.10 -14.12 18.53
N PRO A 211 -1.67 -14.35 19.79
CA PRO A 211 -2.32 -13.76 20.97
C PRO A 211 -2.29 -12.23 20.92
N ALA A 212 -3.33 -11.57 21.47
CA ALA A 212 -3.48 -10.12 21.42
C ALA A 212 -2.23 -9.33 21.87
N PRO A 213 -1.61 -9.59 23.03
CA PRO A 213 -0.41 -8.84 23.43
C PRO A 213 0.75 -8.97 22.43
N ARG A 214 0.82 -10.10 21.73
CA ARG A 214 1.89 -10.39 20.79
C ARG A 214 1.72 -9.68 19.46
N HIS A 215 0.52 -9.80 18.84
CA HIS A 215 0.26 -9.11 17.57
C HIS A 215 0.19 -7.59 17.72
N LEU A 216 -0.24 -7.10 18.90
CA LEU A 216 -0.24 -5.68 19.20
C LEU A 216 1.19 -5.13 19.30
N ALA A 217 2.06 -5.80 20.08
CA ALA A 217 3.46 -5.40 20.19
C ALA A 217 4.22 -5.54 18.84
N ALA A 218 3.84 -6.49 17.98
CA ALA A 218 4.38 -6.59 16.63
C ALA A 218 3.97 -5.38 15.79
N HIS A 219 2.71 -5.01 15.83
CA HIS A 219 2.17 -3.85 15.13
C HIS A 219 2.82 -2.54 15.62
N ASP A 220 2.94 -2.35 16.92
CA ASP A 220 3.60 -1.17 17.51
C ASP A 220 5.04 -1.01 17.00
N ARG A 221 5.81 -2.11 16.95
CA ARG A 221 7.16 -2.09 16.39
C ARG A 221 7.20 -1.76 14.91
N GLN A 222 6.26 -2.30 14.13
CA GLN A 222 6.16 -1.98 12.72
C GLN A 222 5.76 -0.53 12.50
N SER A 223 4.90 0.03 13.34
CA SER A 223 4.57 1.46 13.34
C SER A 223 5.79 2.33 13.58
N LEU A 224 6.62 1.97 14.58
CA LEU A 224 7.89 2.65 14.84
C LEU A 224 8.88 2.51 13.67
N GLU A 225 9.04 1.30 13.12
CA GLU A 225 9.97 1.04 12.01
C GLU A 225 9.55 1.76 10.73
N ALA A 226 8.24 1.78 10.42
CA ALA A 226 7.70 2.50 9.28
C ALA A 226 7.90 4.01 9.43
N SER A 227 7.57 4.56 10.60
CA SER A 227 7.74 5.99 10.89
C SER A 227 9.21 6.40 10.78
N ALA A 228 10.11 5.65 11.39
CA ALA A 228 11.54 5.89 11.30
C ALA A 228 12.08 5.73 9.85
N PHE A 229 11.45 4.92 9.00
CA PHE A 229 11.80 4.86 7.58
C PHE A 229 11.34 6.10 6.84
N VAL A 230 10.12 6.58 7.07
CA VAL A 230 9.61 7.84 6.51
C VAL A 230 10.54 8.98 6.89
N ASP A 231 10.84 9.16 8.18
CA ASP A 231 11.70 10.25 8.69
C ASP A 231 13.09 10.28 8.06
N ARG A 232 13.66 9.10 7.74
CA ARG A 232 14.99 9.02 7.12
C ARG A 232 15.01 9.19 5.61
N SER A 233 13.90 8.93 4.93
CA SER A 233 13.85 8.87 3.46
C SER A 233 13.06 9.99 2.83
N HIS A 234 12.19 10.64 3.60
CA HIS A 234 11.44 11.81 3.17
C HIS A 234 12.35 13.03 3.06
N ASP A 235 12.01 13.91 2.14
CA ASP A 235 12.59 15.23 1.97
C ASP A 235 11.47 16.25 2.19
N ASP A 236 11.58 17.06 3.22
CA ASP A 236 10.55 18.04 3.61
C ASP A 236 10.17 19.02 2.49
N ALA A 237 11.05 19.18 1.48
CA ALA A 237 10.74 19.97 0.30
C ALA A 237 9.63 19.35 -0.56
N TYR A 238 9.33 18.05 -0.40
CA TYR A 238 8.37 17.32 -1.22
C TYR A 238 7.08 17.04 -0.46
N PRO A 239 5.92 17.05 -1.13
CA PRO A 239 4.71 16.51 -0.52
C PRO A 239 4.82 14.99 -0.36
N LEU A 240 4.16 14.47 0.66
CA LEU A 240 4.14 13.07 1.02
C LEU A 240 2.71 12.54 1.03
N ILE A 241 2.51 11.32 0.52
CA ILE A 241 1.32 10.49 0.70
C ILE A 241 1.77 9.12 1.20
N PHE A 242 1.21 8.67 2.30
CA PHE A 242 1.51 7.37 2.90
C PHE A 242 0.22 6.55 2.98
N GLY A 243 0.08 5.56 2.10
CA GLY A 243 -1.05 4.65 2.06
C GLY A 243 -0.68 3.22 2.43
N GLY A 244 -1.69 2.36 2.53
CA GLY A 244 -1.49 0.94 2.78
C GLY A 244 -2.56 0.31 3.65
N ASP A 245 -2.44 -1.00 3.85
CA ASP A 245 -3.18 -1.74 4.86
C ASP A 245 -2.47 -1.64 6.22
N PHE A 246 -2.92 -0.68 7.02
CA PHE A 246 -2.36 -0.42 8.35
C PHE A 246 -2.86 -1.39 9.43
N ASN A 247 -3.87 -2.19 9.12
CA ASN A 247 -4.46 -3.15 10.06
C ASN A 247 -4.93 -2.51 11.40
N MET A 248 -5.43 -1.28 11.37
CA MET A 248 -5.84 -0.51 12.57
C MET A 248 -7.35 -0.48 12.79
N ARG A 249 -8.15 -1.07 11.89
CA ARG A 249 -9.61 -1.15 12.02
C ARG A 249 -10.02 -1.65 13.40
N HIS A 250 -10.99 -0.99 14.04
CA HIS A 250 -11.51 -1.33 15.38
C HIS A 250 -10.45 -1.50 16.47
N SER A 251 -9.36 -0.75 16.42
CA SER A 251 -8.29 -0.84 17.41
C SER A 251 -7.72 0.52 17.76
N GLU A 252 -8.29 1.15 18.77
CA GLU A 252 -7.83 2.42 19.30
C GLU A 252 -6.35 2.34 19.73
N GLU A 253 -5.97 1.24 20.38
CA GLU A 253 -4.60 1.02 20.85
C GLU A 253 -3.58 0.99 19.70
N ARG A 254 -3.92 0.39 18.53
CA ARG A 254 -3.04 0.44 17.35
C ARG A 254 -2.98 1.84 16.75
N TRP A 255 -4.11 2.53 16.76
CA TRP A 255 -4.18 3.91 16.32
C TRP A 255 -3.32 4.81 17.18
N GLU A 256 -3.44 4.72 18.51
CA GLU A 256 -2.64 5.50 19.46
C GLU A 256 -1.13 5.22 19.28
N ASN A 257 -0.76 3.95 19.14
CA ASN A 257 0.63 3.55 18.92
C ASN A 257 1.19 4.15 17.63
N PHE A 258 0.48 4.05 16.51
CA PHE A 258 0.92 4.65 15.24
C PHE A 258 1.01 6.17 15.32
N SER A 259 -0.02 6.82 15.86
CA SER A 259 -0.10 8.29 16.01
C SER A 259 0.99 8.87 16.92
N ARG A 260 1.55 8.04 17.81
CA ARG A 260 2.69 8.45 18.66
C ARG A 260 3.97 8.64 17.86
N TYR A 261 4.13 7.90 16.78
CA TYR A 261 5.33 7.92 15.95
C TYR A 261 5.19 8.77 14.69
N GLN A 262 3.95 9.04 14.25
CA GLN A 262 3.65 9.78 13.04
C GLN A 262 2.64 10.89 13.28
N SER A 263 2.99 12.10 12.82
CA SER A 263 2.14 13.30 12.90
C SER A 263 1.44 13.66 11.58
N LEU A 264 1.41 12.73 10.61
CA LEU A 264 0.79 12.94 9.31
C LEU A 264 -0.73 13.15 9.41
N ASN A 265 -1.28 13.93 8.50
CA ASN A 265 -2.73 14.16 8.43
C ASN A 265 -3.44 12.93 7.89
N LEU A 266 -4.39 12.37 8.63
CA LEU A 266 -5.24 11.28 8.15
C LEU A 266 -6.34 11.83 7.24
N VAL A 267 -6.42 11.32 6.01
CA VAL A 267 -7.43 11.71 5.02
C VAL A 267 -8.84 11.54 5.57
N HIS A 268 -9.13 10.42 6.23
CA HIS A 268 -10.45 10.15 6.82
C HIS A 268 -10.90 11.23 7.79
N ARG A 269 -10.01 11.70 8.68
CA ARG A 269 -10.33 12.76 9.64
C ARG A 269 -10.58 14.10 8.95
N VAL A 270 -9.76 14.43 7.96
CA VAL A 270 -9.91 15.68 7.22
C VAL A 270 -11.21 15.68 6.43
N CYS A 271 -11.51 14.60 5.71
CA CYS A 271 -12.72 14.54 4.90
C CYS A 271 -14.01 14.31 5.71
N ALA A 272 -13.92 13.80 6.95
CA ALA A 272 -15.06 13.75 7.86
C ALA A 272 -15.47 15.15 8.38
N ASP A 273 -14.57 16.11 8.34
CA ASP A 273 -14.89 17.50 8.66
C ASP A 273 -15.56 18.18 7.46
N SER A 274 -16.83 18.53 7.61
CA SER A 274 -17.61 19.22 6.57
C SER A 274 -17.01 20.56 6.14
N ALA A 275 -16.22 21.21 6.97
CA ALA A 275 -15.53 22.45 6.65
C ALA A 275 -14.32 22.26 5.73
N SER A 276 -13.84 21.04 5.57
CA SER A 276 -12.67 20.72 4.73
C SER A 276 -12.91 20.93 3.22
N GLY A 277 -14.19 20.88 2.79
CA GLY A 277 -14.57 20.88 1.38
C GLY A 277 -14.21 19.59 0.63
N CYS A 278 -13.88 18.51 1.35
CA CYS A 278 -13.65 17.19 0.78
C CYS A 278 -14.99 16.56 0.33
N ASP A 279 -15.08 16.12 -0.93
CA ASP A 279 -16.24 15.43 -1.49
C ASP A 279 -16.17 13.93 -1.11
N VAL A 280 -17.07 13.48 -0.26
CA VAL A 280 -17.13 12.09 0.22
C VAL A 280 -18.12 11.32 -0.65
N ARG A 281 -17.60 10.43 -1.50
CA ARG A 281 -18.37 9.55 -2.38
C ARG A 281 -18.05 8.11 -2.06
N LEU A 282 -18.66 7.63 -0.99
CA LEU A 282 -18.56 6.23 -0.59
C LEU A 282 -19.87 5.57 -0.96
N SER A 283 -19.84 4.40 -1.58
CA SER A 283 -21.03 3.58 -1.70
C SER A 283 -21.27 2.88 -0.36
N TRP A 284 -22.54 2.67 -0.08
CA TRP A 284 -23.01 2.10 1.16
C TRP A 284 -23.65 0.74 0.83
N ASP A 285 -22.90 -0.30 0.95
CA ASP A 285 -23.41 -1.67 0.84
C ASP A 285 -23.77 -2.27 2.20
N GLY A 286 -23.63 -1.50 3.27
CA GLY A 286 -23.86 -1.91 4.65
C GLY A 286 -22.62 -1.85 5.50
N ASP A 287 -21.44 -1.68 4.90
CA ASP A 287 -20.22 -1.36 5.63
C ASP A 287 -20.20 0.13 5.97
N GLU A 288 -19.65 0.46 7.12
CA GLU A 288 -19.29 1.83 7.45
C GLU A 288 -17.83 2.09 7.04
N PRO A 289 -17.54 2.48 5.79
CA PRO A 289 -16.17 2.58 5.30
C PRO A 289 -15.40 3.69 6.00
N TRP A 290 -16.11 4.61 6.59
CA TRP A 290 -15.59 5.75 7.26
C TRP A 290 -15.03 5.39 8.62
N MET A 291 -13.72 5.47 8.79
CA MET A 291 -12.99 5.07 10.01
C MET A 291 -13.06 3.56 10.30
N ASP A 292 -13.80 2.77 9.54
CA ASP A 292 -13.97 1.33 9.72
C ASP A 292 -13.16 0.51 8.71
N THR A 293 -12.19 1.12 8.06
CA THR A 293 -11.29 0.45 7.12
C THR A 293 -9.89 0.26 7.69
N GLN A 294 -9.18 -0.73 7.17
CA GLN A 294 -7.76 -0.98 7.42
C GLN A 294 -6.89 -0.26 6.39
N ASP A 295 -7.48 0.09 5.24
CA ASP A 295 -6.86 0.74 4.09
C ASP A 295 -6.94 2.25 4.27
N LEU A 296 -5.84 2.84 4.72
CA LEU A 296 -5.75 4.24 5.09
C LEU A 296 -4.80 5.00 4.17
N GLN A 297 -5.01 6.32 4.08
CA GLN A 297 -4.03 7.23 3.49
C GLN A 297 -3.80 8.41 4.43
N PHE A 298 -2.51 8.73 4.61
CA PHE A 298 -2.02 9.90 5.32
C PHE A 298 -1.30 10.80 4.33
N TYR A 299 -1.19 12.10 4.64
CA TYR A 299 -0.49 13.04 3.79
C TYR A 299 0.20 14.14 4.59
N TRP A 300 1.19 14.75 3.96
CA TRP A 300 1.88 15.94 4.46
C TRP A 300 2.23 16.87 3.29
N PRO A 301 2.03 18.19 3.40
CA PRO A 301 2.43 19.13 2.37
C PRO A 301 3.96 19.27 2.32
N GLY A 302 4.51 19.49 1.13
CA GLY A 302 5.90 19.92 0.98
C GLY A 302 6.01 21.44 1.03
N ASP A 303 7.24 21.93 1.17
CA ASP A 303 7.52 23.37 1.23
C ASP A 303 7.10 24.13 -0.03
N ALA A 304 7.33 23.52 -1.20
CA ALA A 304 7.08 24.15 -2.49
C ALA A 304 5.69 23.79 -3.05
N VAL A 305 5.24 22.56 -2.85
CA VAL A 305 3.99 22.01 -3.37
C VAL A 305 3.12 21.54 -2.22
N SER A 306 1.97 22.16 -2.05
CA SER A 306 0.97 21.72 -1.07
C SER A 306 0.17 20.55 -1.64
N VAL A 307 -0.23 19.63 -0.78
CA VAL A 307 -1.15 18.52 -1.08
C VAL A 307 -2.33 18.55 -0.09
N ARG A 308 -3.54 18.35 -0.57
CA ARG A 308 -4.73 18.19 0.27
C ARG A 308 -5.75 17.28 -0.40
N PRO A 309 -6.53 16.48 0.34
CA PRO A 309 -7.60 15.67 -0.24
C PRO A 309 -8.74 16.57 -0.76
N LEU A 310 -9.25 16.24 -1.95
CA LEU A 310 -10.44 16.85 -2.55
C LEU A 310 -11.64 15.94 -2.52
N ARG A 311 -11.39 14.64 -2.66
CA ARG A 311 -12.44 13.62 -2.77
C ARG A 311 -11.94 12.30 -2.27
N VAL A 312 -12.83 11.51 -1.67
CA VAL A 312 -12.64 10.12 -1.31
C VAL A 312 -13.77 9.26 -1.88
N GLU A 313 -13.40 8.08 -2.39
CA GLU A 313 -14.30 7.15 -3.05
C GLU A 313 -13.93 5.71 -2.63
N ALA A 314 -14.93 4.87 -2.35
CA ALA A 314 -14.70 3.43 -2.26
C ALA A 314 -14.68 2.83 -3.68
N MET A 315 -13.85 1.80 -3.89
CA MET A 315 -13.75 1.10 -5.15
C MET A 315 -13.83 -0.41 -4.94
N PHE A 316 -14.52 -1.10 -5.84
CA PHE A 316 -14.71 -2.56 -5.77
C PHE A 316 -15.43 -3.04 -4.51
N ASP A 317 -16.34 -2.23 -4.02
CA ASP A 317 -17.09 -2.31 -2.78
C ASP A 317 -18.50 -2.91 -2.94
N GLY A 318 -18.82 -3.48 -4.08
CA GLY A 318 -20.15 -4.02 -4.37
C GLY A 318 -21.16 -3.01 -4.93
N GLY A 319 -20.86 -1.71 -4.85
CA GLY A 319 -21.71 -0.63 -5.34
C GLY A 319 -21.44 -0.22 -6.79
N GLU A 320 -21.56 1.09 -7.08
CA GLU A 320 -21.40 1.64 -8.43
C GLU A 320 -20.00 1.44 -9.01
N SER A 321 -18.97 1.40 -8.16
CA SER A 321 -17.58 1.21 -8.58
C SER A 321 -17.26 -0.22 -9.04
N GLY A 322 -18.15 -1.17 -8.77
CA GLY A 322 -18.06 -2.57 -9.21
C GLY A 322 -18.20 -3.59 -8.08
N PRO A 323 -18.29 -4.89 -8.42
CA PRO A 323 -18.47 -5.93 -7.44
C PRO A 323 -17.29 -6.03 -6.48
N GLU A 324 -17.53 -6.50 -5.25
CA GLU A 324 -16.49 -6.94 -4.34
C GLU A 324 -15.59 -7.98 -5.01
N LEU A 325 -14.30 -7.71 -5.02
CA LEU A 325 -13.30 -8.59 -5.62
C LEU A 325 -12.19 -8.96 -4.63
N SER A 326 -12.24 -8.41 -3.42
CA SER A 326 -11.36 -8.65 -2.28
C SER A 326 -12.19 -8.65 -0.99
N ASP A 327 -11.62 -9.09 0.13
CA ASP A 327 -12.18 -8.86 1.47
C ASP A 327 -11.82 -7.45 2.01
N HIS A 328 -11.31 -6.60 1.14
CA HIS A 328 -11.07 -5.17 1.33
C HIS A 328 -11.65 -4.38 0.17
N ASP A 329 -12.21 -3.23 0.46
CA ASP A 329 -12.55 -2.23 -0.54
C ASP A 329 -11.33 -1.41 -0.92
N GLY A 330 -11.29 -0.95 -2.16
CA GLY A 330 -10.26 -0.01 -2.58
C GLY A 330 -10.57 1.40 -2.05
N PHE A 331 -9.61 2.06 -1.43
CA PHE A 331 -9.75 3.43 -0.95
C PHE A 331 -9.06 4.40 -1.90
N LEU A 332 -9.87 5.10 -2.71
CA LEU A 332 -9.40 6.07 -3.71
C LEU A 332 -9.48 7.49 -3.14
N VAL A 333 -8.37 8.20 -3.17
CA VAL A 333 -8.30 9.61 -2.80
C VAL A 333 -7.86 10.44 -4.01
N THR A 334 -8.62 11.47 -4.33
CA THR A 334 -8.20 12.52 -5.26
C THR A 334 -7.66 13.68 -4.46
N TYR A 335 -6.39 13.99 -4.66
CA TYR A 335 -5.71 15.13 -4.05
C TYR A 335 -5.64 16.31 -5.00
N GLU A 336 -5.63 17.52 -4.45
CA GLU A 336 -5.13 18.73 -5.12
C GLU A 336 -3.65 18.90 -4.78
N LEU A 337 -2.86 19.10 -5.80
CA LEU A 337 -1.51 19.62 -5.71
C LEU A 337 -1.53 21.08 -6.09
N SER A 338 -0.94 21.96 -5.29
CA SER A 338 -0.94 23.38 -5.57
C SER A 338 0.36 24.05 -5.18
N TRP A 339 0.80 25.03 -5.99
CA TRP A 339 2.04 25.77 -5.74
C TRP A 339 1.95 27.22 -6.26
N PRO A 340 2.78 28.12 -5.69
CA PRO A 340 2.83 29.50 -6.16
C PRO A 340 3.30 29.60 -7.62
N ARG A 341 2.62 30.40 -8.43
CA ARG A 341 2.95 30.60 -9.86
C ARG A 341 4.39 31.08 -10.08
N ARG A 342 4.96 31.82 -9.14
CA ARG A 342 6.36 32.29 -9.19
C ARG A 342 7.41 31.16 -9.25
N ILE A 343 7.04 29.96 -8.76
CA ILE A 343 7.91 28.79 -8.83
C ILE A 343 7.96 28.24 -10.27
N GLY A 344 6.93 28.53 -11.07
CA GLY A 344 6.84 28.09 -12.47
C GLY A 344 6.37 26.64 -12.60
N MET A 345 6.29 26.20 -13.85
CA MET A 345 6.06 24.80 -14.21
C MET A 345 7.41 24.08 -14.20
N GLY A 346 7.44 22.99 -13.50
CA GLY A 346 8.54 22.45 -13.17
C GLY A 346 9.50 21.51 -13.49
N GLY A 347 10.49 21.23 -12.77
CA GLY A 347 11.71 20.48 -12.94
C GLY A 347 11.72 19.05 -12.39
N ALA A 348 10.63 18.49 -11.85
CA ALA A 348 10.64 17.11 -11.34
C ALA A 348 10.80 16.09 -12.48
N CYS A 349 10.33 16.48 -13.61
CA CYS A 349 10.38 15.77 -14.86
C CYS A 349 10.76 16.75 -15.99
#